data_260b1ceb101ec32311f71b394041f394
#
_entry.id   260b1ceb101ec32311f71b394041f394
#
_cell.length_a   1.000
_cell.length_b   1.000
_cell.length_c   1.000
_cell.angle_alpha   90.00
_cell.angle_beta   90.00
_cell.angle_gamma   90.00
#
_symmetry.space_group_name_H-M   'P 1'
#
loop_
_entity.id
_entity.type
_entity.pdbx_description
1 polymer ?
#
loop_
_entity_poly.entity_id
_entity_poly.type
_entity_poly.pdbx_seq_one_letter_code
_entity_poly.pdbx_strand_id
1 'polypeptide(L)'
;MENIEDQVFLTVRDTLISNGCVFFGAYANRMYLKDLKKFRNRDIPKVPDFDVLSEDPETTSRMIQERLEEIGIQKIKITKKSGIGEIIAPHYEVSIGPETVVFIYKPIACHSYNIINVGSSKMRVATLDTMLSFYLAFVYVNRPYYDPNRILCMSQFLFKVQEKNRLKQKGLLQRFSMNCYGKQETMEEMREEKSKKYKELKNKKKSKDYDWYFLRYLPREHDKKNKPKNKKKKRKTKRKTKKRRKKKGILSRLGFGGSKTRKRRKRRR
;
A
#
# COMPACT_ATOMS: atom_id res chain seq x y z
N MET A 1 27.88 -32.11 -2.98
CA MET A 1 27.98 -30.93 -2.09
C MET A 1 26.77 -30.06 -2.38
N GLU A 2 25.90 -29.85 -1.41
CA GLU A 2 24.85 -28.87 -1.56
C GLU A 2 25.50 -27.47 -1.75
N ASN A 3 24.95 -26.70 -2.68
CA ASN A 3 25.44 -25.35 -2.93
C ASN A 3 25.17 -24.49 -1.68
N ILE A 4 26.14 -23.69 -1.25
CA ILE A 4 25.99 -22.78 -0.09
C ILE A 4 24.77 -21.87 -0.25
N GLU A 5 24.47 -21.44 -1.48
CA GLU A 5 23.27 -20.64 -1.77
C GLU A 5 21.98 -21.39 -1.45
N ASP A 6 21.92 -22.70 -1.76
CA ASP A 6 20.76 -23.53 -1.46
C ASP A 6 20.61 -23.75 0.04
N GLN A 7 21.72 -23.92 0.78
CA GLN A 7 21.70 -24.04 2.24
C GLN A 7 21.19 -22.74 2.90
N VAL A 8 21.71 -21.58 2.46
CA VAL A 8 21.25 -20.27 2.93
C VAL A 8 19.75 -20.12 2.67
N PHE A 9 19.30 -20.42 1.45
CA PHE A 9 17.91 -20.31 1.07
C PHE A 9 17.00 -21.21 1.93
N LEU A 10 17.38 -22.46 2.13
CA LEU A 10 16.61 -23.42 2.95
C LEU A 10 16.57 -22.98 4.42
N THR A 11 17.71 -22.57 4.98
CA THR A 11 17.81 -22.12 6.37
C THR A 11 16.93 -20.90 6.63
N VAL A 12 17.00 -19.89 5.76
CA VAL A 12 16.15 -18.69 5.88
C VAL A 12 14.67 -19.05 5.74
N ARG A 13 14.31 -19.83 4.72
CA ARG A 13 12.92 -20.27 4.50
C ARG A 13 12.34 -21.00 5.71
N ASP A 14 13.08 -21.96 6.23
CA ASP A 14 12.60 -22.83 7.32
C ASP A 14 12.52 -22.07 8.65
N THR A 15 13.42 -21.13 8.87
CA THR A 15 13.35 -20.17 9.99
C THR A 15 12.11 -19.30 9.89
N LEU A 16 11.79 -18.76 8.71
CA LEU A 16 10.59 -17.95 8.49
C LEU A 16 9.30 -18.75 8.66
N ILE A 17 9.27 -20.01 8.21
CA ILE A 17 8.14 -20.91 8.38
C ILE A 17 7.93 -21.22 9.85
N SER A 18 8.99 -21.57 10.60
CA SER A 18 8.90 -21.89 12.03
C SER A 18 8.42 -20.70 12.87
N ASN A 19 8.79 -19.48 12.49
CA ASN A 19 8.30 -18.24 13.10
C ASN A 19 6.88 -17.84 12.67
N GLY A 20 6.25 -18.66 11.81
CA GLY A 20 4.88 -18.40 11.36
C GLY A 20 4.71 -17.13 10.54
N CYS A 21 5.76 -16.67 9.87
CA CYS A 21 5.71 -15.52 8.96
C CYS A 21 4.78 -15.77 7.77
N VAL A 22 4.21 -14.68 7.23
CA VAL A 22 3.40 -14.75 6.01
C VAL A 22 4.22 -14.31 4.82
N PHE A 23 4.40 -15.21 3.87
CA PHE A 23 5.17 -14.97 2.65
C PHE A 23 4.35 -14.21 1.62
N PHE A 24 4.96 -13.23 0.98
CA PHE A 24 4.43 -12.50 -0.17
C PHE A 24 5.56 -12.23 -1.20
N GLY A 25 5.38 -11.30 -2.13
CA GLY A 25 6.42 -10.92 -3.07
C GLY A 25 6.78 -11.98 -4.11
N ALA A 26 8.03 -11.94 -4.61
CA ALA A 26 8.48 -12.76 -5.73
C ALA A 26 8.46 -14.27 -5.41
N TYR A 27 8.85 -14.65 -4.20
CA TYR A 27 8.84 -16.04 -3.77
C TYR A 27 7.42 -16.62 -3.73
N ALA A 28 6.46 -15.91 -3.15
CA ALA A 28 5.06 -16.32 -3.13
C ALA A 28 4.47 -16.38 -4.54
N ASN A 29 4.81 -15.44 -5.43
CA ASN A 29 4.40 -15.46 -6.83
C ASN A 29 4.78 -16.78 -7.54
N ARG A 30 5.98 -17.31 -7.27
CA ARG A 30 6.42 -18.60 -7.86
C ARG A 30 5.50 -19.75 -7.51
N MET A 31 4.88 -19.75 -6.34
CA MET A 31 3.96 -20.81 -5.94
C MET A 31 2.70 -20.82 -6.80
N TYR A 32 2.25 -19.66 -7.23
CA TYR A 32 1.12 -19.52 -8.16
C TYR A 32 1.46 -19.92 -9.60
N LEU A 33 2.74 -20.05 -9.97
CA LEU A 33 3.15 -20.48 -11.32
C LEU A 33 2.67 -21.89 -11.67
N LYS A 34 2.51 -22.77 -10.69
CA LYS A 34 1.99 -24.12 -10.87
C LYS A 34 0.59 -24.13 -11.47
N ASP A 35 -0.19 -23.06 -11.24
CA ASP A 35 -1.55 -22.91 -11.72
C ASP A 35 -1.64 -22.34 -13.15
N LEU A 36 -0.52 -21.90 -13.72
CA LEU A 36 -0.41 -21.37 -15.08
C LEU A 36 0.68 -22.10 -15.89
N LYS A 37 0.38 -23.31 -16.38
CA LYS A 37 1.32 -24.16 -17.15
C LYS A 37 2.00 -23.49 -18.35
N LYS A 38 1.47 -22.38 -18.88
CA LYS A 38 1.99 -21.66 -20.07
C LYS A 38 2.78 -20.39 -19.76
N PHE A 39 2.87 -19.96 -18.51
CA PHE A 39 3.54 -18.70 -18.18
C PHE A 39 4.98 -18.97 -17.75
N ARG A 40 5.92 -18.87 -18.68
CA ARG A 40 7.34 -18.80 -18.35
C ARG A 40 7.65 -17.34 -17.98
N ASN A 41 7.67 -17.05 -16.69
CA ASN A 41 8.11 -15.74 -16.22
C ASN A 41 9.64 -15.73 -16.19
N ARG A 42 10.25 -15.15 -17.22
CA ARG A 42 11.72 -15.04 -17.38
C ARG A 42 12.33 -14.07 -16.36
N ASP A 43 11.50 -13.24 -15.73
CA ASP A 43 11.93 -12.12 -14.89
C ASP A 43 11.95 -12.44 -13.39
N ILE A 44 11.63 -13.67 -12.97
CA ILE A 44 11.75 -14.11 -11.58
C ILE A 44 13.14 -14.73 -11.38
N PRO A 45 13.98 -14.20 -10.49
CA PRO A 45 15.30 -14.75 -10.17
C PRO A 45 15.21 -16.24 -9.81
N LYS A 46 16.24 -17.01 -10.11
CA LYS A 46 16.30 -18.46 -9.76
C LYS A 46 16.13 -18.66 -8.26
N VAL A 47 16.76 -17.83 -7.46
CA VAL A 47 16.62 -17.77 -5.99
C VAL A 47 16.15 -16.36 -5.65
N PRO A 48 14.83 -16.15 -5.48
CA PRO A 48 14.32 -14.84 -5.09
C PRO A 48 14.60 -14.59 -3.61
N ASP A 49 14.81 -13.31 -3.27
CA ASP A 49 14.71 -12.81 -1.92
C ASP A 49 13.31 -13.12 -1.32
N PHE A 50 13.26 -13.22 0.00
CA PHE A 50 12.01 -13.42 0.69
C PHE A 50 11.40 -12.08 1.11
N ASP A 51 10.14 -11.89 0.78
CA ASP A 51 9.31 -10.83 1.35
C ASP A 51 8.32 -11.46 2.33
N VAL A 52 8.37 -11.07 3.61
CA VAL A 52 7.51 -11.66 4.63
C VAL A 52 6.93 -10.62 5.59
N LEU A 53 5.76 -10.95 6.17
CA LEU A 53 5.21 -10.26 7.32
C LEU A 53 5.59 -11.01 8.59
N SER A 54 6.03 -10.27 9.61
CA SER A 54 6.26 -10.75 10.96
C SER A 54 5.68 -9.75 11.97
N GLU A 55 5.04 -10.24 13.04
CA GLU A 55 4.56 -9.38 14.14
C GLU A 55 5.73 -8.78 14.92
N ASP A 56 6.85 -9.50 14.99
CA ASP A 56 8.12 -9.03 15.56
C ASP A 56 9.26 -9.19 14.53
N PRO A 57 9.41 -8.21 13.61
CA PRO A 57 10.46 -8.26 12.59
C PRO A 57 11.88 -8.22 13.16
N GLU A 58 12.06 -7.59 14.32
CA GLU A 58 13.38 -7.48 14.94
C GLU A 58 13.86 -8.84 15.45
N THR A 59 13.06 -9.53 16.27
CA THR A 59 13.38 -10.87 16.75
C THR A 59 13.53 -11.85 15.61
N THR A 60 12.63 -11.80 14.60
CA THR A 60 12.73 -12.67 13.43
C THR A 60 14.05 -12.46 12.67
N SER A 61 14.48 -11.20 12.50
CA SER A 61 15.77 -10.91 11.81
C SER A 61 16.98 -11.44 12.56
N ARG A 62 16.97 -11.35 13.91
CA ARG A 62 18.03 -11.90 14.75
C ARG A 62 18.09 -13.42 14.70
N MET A 63 16.94 -14.10 14.76
CA MET A 63 16.88 -15.56 14.63
C MET A 63 17.43 -16.04 13.28
N ILE A 64 17.15 -15.30 12.19
CA ILE A 64 17.74 -15.62 10.87
C ILE A 64 19.25 -15.43 10.91
N GLN A 65 19.74 -14.36 11.51
CA GLN A 65 21.19 -14.14 11.66
C GLN A 65 21.84 -15.29 12.43
N GLU A 66 21.31 -15.63 13.59
CA GLU A 66 21.83 -16.74 14.42
C GLU A 66 21.88 -18.06 13.63
N ARG A 67 20.79 -18.41 12.93
CA ARG A 67 20.75 -19.62 12.12
C ARG A 67 21.72 -19.63 10.93
N LEU A 68 21.94 -18.48 10.33
CA LEU A 68 22.93 -18.35 9.25
C LEU A 68 24.37 -18.43 9.79
N GLU A 69 24.63 -17.89 10.97
CA GLU A 69 25.91 -18.01 11.68
C GLU A 69 26.22 -19.46 12.06
N GLU A 70 25.21 -20.24 12.52
CA GLU A 70 25.31 -21.67 12.83
C GLU A 70 25.79 -22.51 11.62
N ILE A 71 25.41 -22.15 10.40
CA ILE A 71 25.89 -22.81 9.16
C ILE A 71 27.15 -22.19 8.58
N GLY A 72 27.84 -21.31 9.34
CA GLY A 72 29.12 -20.74 9.00
C GLY A 72 29.09 -19.53 8.07
N ILE A 73 27.92 -18.92 7.84
CA ILE A 73 27.80 -17.70 7.03
C ILE A 73 28.29 -16.49 7.83
N GLN A 74 29.19 -15.73 7.24
CA GLN A 74 29.74 -14.51 7.82
C GLN A 74 29.23 -13.26 7.10
N LYS A 75 29.52 -12.07 7.68
CA LYS A 75 29.15 -10.75 7.13
C LYS A 75 27.64 -10.54 6.94
N ILE A 76 26.87 -11.05 7.90
CA ILE A 76 25.43 -10.84 7.94
C ILE A 76 25.17 -9.45 8.53
N LYS A 77 24.32 -8.68 7.85
CA LYS A 77 23.94 -7.34 8.28
C LYS A 77 22.42 -7.22 8.37
N ILE A 78 21.95 -6.75 9.53
CA ILE A 78 20.54 -6.39 9.74
C ILE A 78 20.41 -4.86 9.64
N THR A 79 19.53 -4.39 8.78
CA THR A 79 19.27 -2.97 8.56
C THR A 79 17.81 -2.67 8.82
N LYS A 80 17.53 -1.79 9.78
CA LYS A 80 16.17 -1.29 10.04
C LYS A 80 15.84 -0.15 9.08
N LYS A 81 14.73 -0.26 8.37
CA LYS A 81 14.19 0.78 7.48
C LYS A 81 12.91 1.36 8.07
N SER A 82 12.79 2.67 8.04
CA SER A 82 11.55 3.33 8.42
C SER A 82 10.45 3.10 7.39
N GLY A 83 9.22 3.03 7.85
CA GLY A 83 8.05 2.96 6.97
C GLY A 83 7.88 4.24 6.14
N ILE A 84 7.01 4.18 5.15
CA ILE A 84 6.64 5.31 4.30
C ILE A 84 5.15 5.57 4.49
N GLY A 85 4.86 6.48 5.38
CA GLY A 85 3.49 6.76 5.75
C GLY A 85 2.78 5.51 6.31
N GLU A 86 1.47 5.48 6.14
CA GLU A 86 0.63 4.30 6.43
C GLU A 86 0.61 3.29 5.28
N ILE A 87 1.44 3.49 4.24
CA ILE A 87 1.39 2.70 3.01
C ILE A 87 2.42 1.58 3.05
N ILE A 88 3.66 1.89 3.48
CA ILE A 88 4.72 0.90 3.60
C ILE A 88 5.14 0.81 5.06
N ALA A 89 5.01 -0.38 5.63
CA ALA A 89 5.40 -0.65 7.01
C ALA A 89 6.90 -0.47 7.24
N PRO A 90 7.32 -0.14 8.47
CA PRO A 90 8.71 -0.33 8.88
C PRO A 90 9.12 -1.78 8.65
N HIS A 91 10.35 -1.99 8.20
CA HIS A 91 10.84 -3.33 7.90
C HIS A 91 12.31 -3.49 8.25
N TYR A 92 12.74 -4.72 8.34
CA TYR A 92 14.13 -5.11 8.52
C TYR A 92 14.61 -5.84 7.26
N GLU A 93 15.79 -5.49 6.82
CA GLU A 93 16.51 -6.15 5.73
C GLU A 93 17.64 -6.97 6.32
N VAL A 94 17.73 -8.25 5.98
CA VAL A 94 18.86 -9.10 6.30
C VAL A 94 19.65 -9.34 5.02
N SER A 95 20.92 -8.96 5.03
CA SER A 95 21.83 -9.05 3.88
C SER A 95 23.06 -9.88 4.21
N ILE A 96 23.57 -10.62 3.24
CA ILE A 96 24.86 -11.33 3.29
C ILE A 96 25.79 -10.64 2.29
N GLY A 97 26.79 -9.94 2.81
CA GLY A 97 27.62 -9.08 1.96
C GLY A 97 26.77 -7.99 1.25
N PRO A 98 26.78 -7.92 -0.09
CA PRO A 98 26.00 -6.93 -0.84
C PRO A 98 24.54 -7.36 -1.12
N GLU A 99 24.20 -8.64 -0.95
CA GLU A 99 22.92 -9.20 -1.35
C GLU A 99 21.93 -9.25 -0.18
N THR A 100 20.73 -8.73 -0.39
CA THR A 100 19.63 -8.86 0.57
C THR A 100 18.91 -10.20 0.35
N VAL A 101 18.81 -11.01 1.41
CA VAL A 101 18.17 -12.34 1.36
C VAL A 101 16.73 -12.32 1.85
N VAL A 102 16.38 -11.37 2.72
CA VAL A 102 15.01 -11.25 3.21
C VAL A 102 14.64 -9.82 3.61
N PHE A 103 13.39 -9.45 3.30
CA PHE A 103 12.70 -8.25 3.77
C PHE A 103 11.59 -8.66 4.74
N ILE A 104 11.64 -8.19 5.97
CA ILE A 104 10.71 -8.57 7.05
C ILE A 104 9.89 -7.33 7.43
N TYR A 105 8.63 -7.29 7.02
CA TYR A 105 7.72 -6.16 7.24
C TYR A 105 6.85 -6.39 8.47
N LYS A 106 6.62 -5.33 9.23
CA LYS A 106 5.61 -5.35 10.29
C LYS A 106 4.22 -5.23 9.66
N PRO A 107 3.24 -6.06 10.02
CA PRO A 107 1.88 -5.88 9.53
C PRO A 107 1.28 -4.57 10.06
N ILE A 108 0.72 -3.76 9.17
CA ILE A 108 0.04 -2.49 9.51
C ILE A 108 -1.48 -2.63 9.57
N ALA A 109 -1.98 -3.77 9.13
CA ALA A 109 -3.40 -4.12 9.12
C ALA A 109 -3.57 -5.63 9.19
N CYS A 110 -4.81 -6.09 9.16
CA CYS A 110 -5.13 -7.50 8.98
C CYS A 110 -4.86 -7.91 7.52
N HIS A 111 -3.90 -8.77 7.30
CA HIS A 111 -3.52 -9.29 5.99
C HIS A 111 -3.97 -10.73 5.83
N SER A 112 -4.84 -10.99 4.86
CA SER A 112 -5.36 -12.34 4.61
C SER A 112 -4.29 -13.25 4.02
N TYR A 113 -4.24 -14.49 4.51
CA TYR A 113 -3.30 -15.51 4.03
C TYR A 113 -3.96 -16.87 3.91
N ASN A 114 -3.35 -17.73 3.10
CA ASN A 114 -3.69 -19.14 2.97
C ASN A 114 -2.57 -19.99 3.57
N ILE A 115 -2.91 -21.20 4.00
CA ILE A 115 -1.95 -22.18 4.50
C ILE A 115 -1.74 -23.25 3.44
N ILE A 116 -0.49 -23.53 3.13
CA ILE A 116 -0.10 -24.62 2.22
C ILE A 116 0.89 -25.54 2.90
N ASN A 117 0.93 -26.81 2.46
CA ASN A 117 1.93 -27.77 2.92
C ASN A 117 3.17 -27.68 2.02
N VAL A 118 4.33 -27.54 2.65
CA VAL A 118 5.65 -27.59 1.99
C VAL A 118 6.46 -28.64 2.72
N GLY A 119 6.57 -29.82 2.11
CA GLY A 119 7.09 -31.00 2.81
C GLY A 119 6.22 -31.35 4.02
N SER A 120 6.83 -31.44 5.19
CA SER A 120 6.16 -31.69 6.48
C SER A 120 5.66 -30.40 7.16
N SER A 121 6.04 -29.24 6.68
CA SER A 121 5.76 -27.96 7.31
C SER A 121 4.57 -27.25 6.70
N LYS A 122 3.87 -26.43 7.51
CA LYS A 122 2.77 -25.57 7.08
C LYS A 122 3.29 -24.15 6.85
N MET A 123 3.19 -23.65 5.63
CA MET A 123 3.60 -22.30 5.28
C MET A 123 2.39 -21.40 5.06
N ARG A 124 2.47 -20.17 5.57
CA ARG A 124 1.47 -19.11 5.38
C ARG A 124 1.86 -18.27 4.16
N VAL A 125 0.97 -18.16 3.21
CA VAL A 125 1.18 -17.38 1.97
C VAL A 125 0.06 -16.36 1.82
N ALA A 126 0.41 -15.12 1.58
CA ALA A 126 -0.55 -14.04 1.36
C ALA A 126 -1.53 -14.40 0.24
N THR A 127 -2.81 -14.04 0.40
CA THR A 127 -3.81 -14.21 -0.65
C THR A 127 -3.45 -13.34 -1.87
N LEU A 128 -4.00 -13.68 -3.04
CA LEU A 128 -3.83 -12.88 -4.27
C LEU A 128 -4.19 -11.41 -4.05
N ASP A 129 -5.28 -11.14 -3.34
CA ASP A 129 -5.74 -9.78 -3.07
C ASP A 129 -4.78 -9.02 -2.15
N THR A 130 -4.24 -9.68 -1.13
CA THR A 130 -3.20 -9.12 -0.24
C THR A 130 -1.94 -8.81 -1.04
N MET A 131 -1.47 -9.72 -1.89
CA MET A 131 -0.27 -9.49 -2.71
C MET A 131 -0.46 -8.33 -3.69
N LEU A 132 -1.62 -8.24 -4.34
CA LEU A 132 -1.94 -7.13 -5.23
C LEU A 132 -1.97 -5.79 -4.49
N SER A 133 -2.48 -5.76 -3.27
CA SER A 133 -2.48 -4.53 -2.46
C SER A 133 -1.07 -4.05 -2.15
N PHE A 134 -0.13 -4.93 -1.82
CA PHE A 134 1.29 -4.58 -1.63
C PHE A 134 1.93 -4.07 -2.91
N TYR A 135 1.71 -4.74 -4.05
CA TYR A 135 2.28 -4.30 -5.31
C TYR A 135 1.78 -2.92 -5.72
N LEU A 136 0.49 -2.65 -5.56
CA LEU A 136 -0.07 -1.33 -5.81
C LEU A 136 0.50 -0.27 -4.86
N ALA A 137 0.71 -0.62 -3.58
CA ALA A 137 1.34 0.26 -2.62
C ALA A 137 2.78 0.62 -3.03
N PHE A 138 3.58 -0.35 -3.45
CA PHE A 138 4.96 -0.13 -3.91
C PHE A 138 5.02 0.76 -5.17
N VAL A 139 4.14 0.52 -6.14
CA VAL A 139 4.02 1.38 -7.34
C VAL A 139 3.60 2.80 -6.97
N TYR A 140 2.62 2.94 -6.07
CA TYR A 140 2.10 4.24 -5.62
C TYR A 140 3.17 5.09 -4.93
N VAL A 141 3.99 4.46 -4.08
CA VAL A 141 5.07 5.14 -3.35
C VAL A 141 6.18 5.64 -4.28
N ASN A 142 6.36 4.98 -5.43
CA ASN A 142 7.28 5.39 -6.49
C ASN A 142 8.70 5.72 -5.99
N ARG A 143 9.34 4.77 -5.31
CA ARG A 143 10.74 4.90 -4.88
C ARG A 143 11.68 4.37 -5.96
N PRO A 144 12.92 4.91 -6.06
CA PRO A 144 13.88 4.49 -7.10
C PRO A 144 14.20 3.00 -7.13
N TYR A 145 14.11 2.33 -5.95
CA TYR A 145 14.38 0.90 -5.82
C TYR A 145 13.17 0.00 -6.10
N TYR A 146 11.99 0.59 -6.32
CA TYR A 146 10.81 -0.13 -6.80
C TYR A 146 10.69 0.05 -8.31
N ASP A 147 11.04 -0.97 -9.09
CA ASP A 147 10.81 -0.96 -10.54
C ASP A 147 9.30 -1.15 -10.84
N PRO A 148 8.60 -0.10 -11.30
CA PRO A 148 7.17 -0.17 -11.57
C PRO A 148 6.83 -1.21 -12.65
N ASN A 149 7.70 -1.38 -13.66
CA ASN A 149 7.44 -2.31 -14.77
C ASN A 149 7.47 -3.75 -14.26
N ARG A 150 8.46 -4.10 -13.43
CA ARG A 150 8.56 -5.42 -12.80
C ARG A 150 7.35 -5.68 -11.91
N ILE A 151 6.96 -4.72 -11.06
CA ILE A 151 5.83 -4.87 -10.13
C ILE A 151 4.51 -5.00 -10.89
N LEU A 152 4.29 -4.19 -11.94
CA LEU A 152 3.09 -4.29 -12.78
C LEU A 152 3.04 -5.62 -13.55
N CYS A 153 4.18 -6.14 -14.01
CA CYS A 153 4.27 -7.47 -14.63
C CYS A 153 3.86 -8.58 -13.65
N MET A 154 4.35 -8.53 -12.39
CA MET A 154 3.95 -9.46 -11.34
C MET A 154 2.46 -9.34 -11.01
N SER A 155 1.92 -8.13 -10.97
CA SER A 155 0.49 -7.89 -10.76
C SER A 155 -0.35 -8.47 -11.89
N GLN A 156 0.05 -8.23 -13.15
CA GLN A 156 -0.63 -8.80 -14.32
C GLN A 156 -0.64 -10.33 -14.29
N PHE A 157 0.45 -10.93 -13.85
CA PHE A 157 0.53 -12.38 -13.66
C PHE A 157 -0.53 -12.88 -12.67
N LEU A 158 -0.65 -12.25 -11.49
CA LEU A 158 -1.65 -12.59 -10.48
C LEU A 158 -3.09 -12.42 -10.99
N PHE A 159 -3.36 -11.37 -11.76
CA PHE A 159 -4.67 -11.20 -12.42
C PHE A 159 -4.99 -12.34 -13.38
N LYS A 160 -4.01 -12.79 -14.17
CA LYS A 160 -4.20 -13.93 -15.08
C LYS A 160 -4.44 -15.23 -14.33
N VAL A 161 -3.73 -15.46 -13.20
CA VAL A 161 -4.00 -16.61 -12.32
C VAL A 161 -5.44 -16.59 -11.83
N GLN A 162 -5.88 -15.43 -11.36
CA GLN A 162 -7.23 -15.23 -10.84
C GLN A 162 -8.30 -15.41 -11.91
N GLU A 163 -8.12 -14.81 -13.09
CA GLU A 163 -9.06 -14.91 -14.21
C GLU A 163 -9.25 -16.36 -14.62
N LYS A 164 -8.15 -17.10 -14.81
CA LYS A 164 -8.19 -18.51 -15.23
C LYS A 164 -8.78 -19.44 -14.18
N ASN A 165 -8.63 -19.09 -12.89
CA ASN A 165 -9.06 -19.92 -11.78
C ASN A 165 -10.21 -19.29 -10.98
N ARG A 166 -10.98 -18.38 -11.58
CA ARG A 166 -11.99 -17.53 -10.93
C ARG A 166 -12.97 -18.28 -10.03
N LEU A 167 -13.35 -19.49 -10.40
CA LEU A 167 -14.30 -20.32 -9.63
C LEU A 167 -13.62 -21.28 -8.65
N LYS A 168 -12.30 -21.36 -8.66
CA LYS A 168 -11.56 -22.23 -7.75
C LYS A 168 -11.29 -21.48 -6.45
N GLN A 169 -11.80 -22.01 -5.34
CA GLN A 169 -11.62 -21.45 -3.99
C GLN A 169 -10.97 -22.50 -3.09
N LYS A 170 -9.79 -23.02 -3.49
CA LYS A 170 -9.08 -24.08 -2.77
C LYS A 170 -7.57 -23.82 -2.75
N GLY A 171 -6.95 -24.06 -1.61
CA GLY A 171 -5.50 -23.86 -1.40
C GLY A 171 -5.08 -22.41 -1.65
N LEU A 172 -4.03 -22.19 -2.42
CA LEU A 172 -3.54 -20.82 -2.75
C LEU A 172 -4.56 -19.98 -3.53
N LEU A 173 -5.49 -20.60 -4.25
CA LEU A 173 -6.51 -19.92 -5.05
C LEU A 173 -7.71 -19.44 -4.22
N GLN A 174 -7.74 -19.74 -2.92
CA GLN A 174 -8.78 -19.27 -2.01
C GLN A 174 -8.60 -17.76 -1.79
N ARG A 175 -9.53 -16.95 -2.28
CA ARG A 175 -9.54 -15.49 -2.13
C ARG A 175 -10.11 -15.05 -0.79
N PHE A 176 -11.20 -15.66 -0.37
CA PHE A 176 -11.92 -15.32 0.86
C PHE A 176 -11.41 -16.19 2.00
N SER A 177 -10.22 -15.87 2.49
CA SER A 177 -9.64 -16.54 3.64
C SER A 177 -10.10 -15.86 4.92
N MET A 178 -10.48 -16.65 5.93
CA MET A 178 -10.77 -16.16 7.27
C MET A 178 -9.50 -15.95 8.10
N ASN A 179 -8.35 -16.43 7.60
CA ASN A 179 -7.08 -16.26 8.26
C ASN A 179 -6.58 -14.82 8.08
N CYS A 180 -6.24 -14.20 9.18
CA CYS A 180 -5.74 -12.83 9.22
C CYS A 180 -4.41 -12.78 9.99
N TYR A 181 -3.45 -12.05 9.46
CA TYR A 181 -2.16 -11.79 10.08
C TYR A 181 -1.98 -10.30 10.35
N GLY A 182 -1.68 -9.96 11.59
CA GLY A 182 -1.70 -8.58 12.07
C GLY A 182 -3.02 -8.20 12.75
N LYS A 183 -3.07 -6.99 13.26
CA LYS A 183 -4.24 -6.45 13.98
C LYS A 183 -5.00 -5.50 13.08
N GLN A 184 -6.30 -5.69 13.00
CA GLN A 184 -7.20 -4.68 12.43
C GLN A 184 -7.76 -3.85 13.59
N GLU A 185 -7.56 -2.54 13.52
CA GLU A 185 -8.16 -1.62 14.48
C GLU A 185 -9.68 -1.60 14.31
N THR A 186 -10.39 -1.57 15.42
CA THR A 186 -11.84 -1.40 15.41
C THR A 186 -12.21 0.03 15.04
N MET A 187 -13.43 0.24 14.53
CA MET A 187 -13.93 1.59 14.25
C MET A 187 -13.95 2.48 15.49
N GLU A 188 -14.10 1.89 16.66
CA GLU A 188 -14.11 2.60 17.95
C GLU A 188 -12.69 3.05 18.34
N GLU A 189 -11.70 2.17 18.23
CA GLU A 189 -10.29 2.50 18.44
C GLU A 189 -9.84 3.63 17.51
N MET A 190 -10.16 3.54 16.21
CA MET A 190 -9.85 4.57 15.23
C MET A 190 -10.51 5.92 15.54
N ARG A 191 -11.77 5.92 16.01
CA ARG A 191 -12.48 7.15 16.40
C ARG A 191 -11.88 7.77 17.66
N GLU A 192 -11.51 6.93 18.63
CA GLU A 192 -10.88 7.38 19.87
C GLU A 192 -9.52 8.00 19.60
N GLU A 193 -8.67 7.34 18.79
CA GLU A 193 -7.37 7.87 18.41
C GLU A 193 -7.50 9.19 17.65
N LYS A 194 -8.38 9.26 16.66
CA LYS A 194 -8.66 10.50 15.93
C LYS A 194 -9.16 11.62 16.85
N SER A 195 -9.98 11.29 17.83
CA SER A 195 -10.48 12.28 18.80
C SER A 195 -9.34 12.80 19.69
N LYS A 196 -8.46 11.92 20.19
CA LYS A 196 -7.28 12.30 20.96
C LYS A 196 -6.36 13.19 20.14
N LYS A 197 -6.04 12.79 18.91
CA LYS A 197 -5.18 13.55 17.98
C LYS A 197 -5.79 14.90 17.57
N TYR A 198 -7.11 14.97 17.43
CA TYR A 198 -7.77 16.24 17.17
C TYR A 198 -7.59 17.24 18.32
N LYS A 199 -7.71 16.80 19.56
CA LYS A 199 -7.48 17.67 20.75
C LYS A 199 -6.04 18.22 20.76
N GLU A 200 -5.06 17.39 20.40
CA GLU A 200 -3.64 17.77 20.34
C GLU A 200 -3.32 18.73 19.17
N LEU A 201 -3.92 18.46 18.02
CA LEU A 201 -3.54 19.11 16.76
C LEU A 201 -4.49 20.23 16.31
N LYS A 202 -5.63 20.46 17.01
CA LYS A 202 -6.64 21.46 16.62
C LYS A 202 -6.06 22.87 16.39
N ASN A 203 -5.04 23.24 17.15
CA ASN A 203 -4.35 24.52 17.03
C ASN A 203 -3.19 24.49 16.02
N LYS A 204 -2.79 23.29 15.54
CA LYS A 204 -1.68 23.07 14.61
C LYS A 204 -2.16 22.62 13.23
N LYS A 205 -3.27 23.13 12.73
CA LYS A 205 -3.92 22.72 11.46
C LYS A 205 -3.05 22.85 10.20
N LYS A 206 -1.86 23.44 10.28
CA LYS A 206 -0.90 23.55 9.18
C LYS A 206 0.28 22.59 9.32
N SER A 207 0.30 21.75 10.37
CA SER A 207 1.36 20.77 10.57
C SER A 207 1.17 19.56 9.64
N LYS A 208 2.29 18.88 9.36
CA LYS A 208 2.24 17.61 8.59
C LYS A 208 1.47 16.55 9.35
N ASP A 209 1.56 16.54 10.67
CA ASP A 209 0.86 15.58 11.54
C ASP A 209 -0.66 15.75 11.46
N TYR A 210 -1.15 17.00 11.41
CA TYR A 210 -2.58 17.25 11.22
C TYR A 210 -3.07 16.74 9.85
N ASP A 211 -2.30 17.02 8.81
CA ASP A 211 -2.63 16.55 7.46
C ASP A 211 -2.59 15.01 7.37
N TRP A 212 -1.69 14.38 8.09
CA TRP A 212 -1.58 12.93 8.21
C TRP A 212 -2.81 12.28 8.86
N TYR A 213 -3.18 12.72 10.06
CA TYR A 213 -4.27 12.10 10.81
C TYR A 213 -5.67 12.41 10.26
N PHE A 214 -5.84 13.53 9.56
CA PHE A 214 -7.13 13.96 9.05
C PHE A 214 -7.27 13.84 7.52
N LEU A 215 -6.43 13.00 6.91
CA LEU A 215 -6.49 12.64 5.48
C LEU A 215 -6.62 13.84 4.55
N ARG A 216 -5.99 14.95 4.91
CA ARG A 216 -5.97 16.11 4.03
C ARG A 216 -5.15 15.76 2.80
N TYR A 217 -5.78 15.83 1.63
CA TYR A 217 -5.08 15.64 0.37
C TYR A 217 -3.99 16.71 0.21
N LEU A 218 -2.73 16.28 0.21
CA LEU A 218 -1.57 17.10 -0.08
C LEU A 218 -1.15 16.79 -1.53
N PRO A 219 -1.37 17.71 -2.48
CA PRO A 219 -0.83 17.53 -3.82
C PRO A 219 0.68 17.35 -3.74
N ARG A 220 1.23 16.41 -4.53
CA ARG A 220 2.68 16.16 -4.60
C ARG A 220 3.41 17.49 -4.83
N GLU A 221 4.64 17.60 -4.32
CA GLU A 221 5.42 18.86 -4.43
C GLU A 221 5.65 19.31 -5.88
N HIS A 222 5.58 18.39 -6.84
CA HIS A 222 5.62 18.67 -8.27
C HIS A 222 4.45 19.53 -8.76
N ASP A 223 3.28 19.44 -8.14
CA ASP A 223 2.12 20.26 -8.46
C ASP A 223 2.22 21.69 -7.94
N LYS A 224 3.17 21.95 -7.02
CA LYS A 224 3.41 23.33 -6.54
C LYS A 224 3.96 24.25 -7.62
N LYS A 225 4.67 23.71 -8.64
CA LYS A 225 5.16 24.50 -9.79
C LYS A 225 4.03 24.88 -10.77
N ASN A 226 2.93 24.16 -10.76
CA ASN A 226 1.78 24.36 -11.66
C ASN A 226 0.58 25.03 -10.99
N LYS A 227 0.76 25.75 -9.88
CA LYS A 227 -0.33 26.60 -9.35
C LYS A 227 -0.72 27.62 -10.43
N PRO A 228 -1.91 27.54 -11.05
CA PRO A 228 -2.31 28.54 -12.02
C PRO A 228 -2.30 29.91 -11.33
N LYS A 229 -1.66 30.89 -11.96
CA LYS A 229 -1.57 32.30 -11.52
C LYS A 229 -2.96 32.98 -11.44
N ASN A 230 -3.98 32.31 -10.91
CA ASN A 230 -5.38 32.71 -10.95
C ASN A 230 -5.85 33.58 -9.76
N LYS A 231 -4.93 33.96 -8.84
CA LYS A 231 -5.33 34.93 -7.78
C LYS A 231 -5.68 36.32 -8.30
N LYS A 232 -5.13 36.73 -9.46
CA LYS A 232 -5.46 38.05 -10.05
C LYS A 232 -6.82 38.09 -10.76
N LYS A 233 -7.31 36.97 -11.33
CA LYS A 233 -8.64 36.94 -11.99
C LYS A 233 -9.80 36.96 -11.01
N LYS A 234 -9.71 36.37 -9.81
CA LYS A 234 -10.78 36.42 -8.81
C LYS A 234 -10.99 37.85 -8.24
N ARG A 235 -9.95 38.68 -8.15
CA ARG A 235 -10.11 40.09 -7.76
C ARG A 235 -10.76 40.94 -8.84
N LYS A 236 -10.49 40.69 -10.13
CA LYS A 236 -11.12 41.42 -11.25
C LYS A 236 -12.60 41.08 -11.42
N THR A 237 -13.00 39.82 -11.22
CA THR A 237 -14.40 39.39 -11.31
C THR A 237 -15.25 39.93 -10.13
N LYS A 238 -14.70 39.96 -8.89
CA LYS A 238 -15.39 40.59 -7.76
C LYS A 238 -15.56 42.10 -7.95
N ARG A 239 -14.62 42.79 -8.61
CA ARG A 239 -14.77 44.22 -8.93
C ARG A 239 -15.79 44.47 -10.03
N LYS A 240 -15.88 43.62 -11.07
CA LYS A 240 -16.89 43.74 -12.14
C LYS A 240 -18.32 43.47 -11.62
N THR A 241 -18.51 42.50 -10.73
CA THR A 241 -19.84 42.23 -10.13
C THR A 241 -20.27 43.33 -9.17
N LYS A 242 -19.36 43.96 -8.41
CA LYS A 242 -19.69 45.13 -7.57
C LYS A 242 -20.05 46.35 -8.43
N LYS A 243 -19.39 46.61 -9.57
CA LYS A 243 -19.77 47.68 -10.51
C LYS A 243 -21.12 47.44 -11.16
N ARG A 244 -21.45 46.20 -11.53
CA ARG A 244 -22.76 45.83 -12.11
C ARG A 244 -23.90 45.95 -11.09
N ARG A 245 -23.66 45.62 -9.82
CA ARG A 245 -24.67 45.81 -8.74
C ARG A 245 -24.91 47.30 -8.44
N LYS A 246 -23.87 48.18 -8.46
CA LYS A 246 -24.06 49.61 -8.31
C LYS A 246 -24.83 50.24 -9.48
N LYS A 247 -24.61 49.80 -10.77
CA LYS A 247 -25.40 50.27 -11.90
C LYS A 247 -26.86 49.86 -11.86
N LYS A 248 -27.19 48.63 -11.39
CA LYS A 248 -28.61 48.20 -11.18
C LYS A 248 -29.29 48.99 -10.05
N GLY A 249 -28.59 49.37 -8.99
CA GLY A 249 -29.15 50.17 -7.93
C GLY A 249 -29.48 51.60 -8.31
N ILE A 250 -28.79 52.19 -9.27
CA ILE A 250 -29.06 53.53 -9.78
C ILE A 250 -30.28 53.55 -10.72
N LEU A 251 -30.42 52.54 -11.59
CA LEU A 251 -31.56 52.41 -12.51
C LEU A 251 -32.90 52.11 -11.80
N SER A 252 -32.88 51.44 -10.67
CA SER A 252 -34.08 51.20 -9.86
C SER A 252 -34.56 52.43 -9.11
N ARG A 253 -33.72 53.42 -8.89
CA ARG A 253 -34.10 54.72 -8.26
C ARG A 253 -34.72 55.72 -9.26
N LEU A 254 -34.61 55.44 -10.56
CA LEU A 254 -35.16 56.31 -11.62
C LEU A 254 -36.50 55.81 -12.20
N GLY A 255 -37.22 54.96 -11.48
CA GLY A 255 -38.63 54.71 -11.74
C GLY A 255 -39.00 53.93 -13.03
N PHE A 256 -38.06 53.40 -13.81
CA PHE A 256 -38.36 52.55 -14.95
C PHE A 256 -38.45 51.09 -14.55
N GLY A 257 -39.55 50.68 -13.94
CA GLY A 257 -39.89 49.30 -13.56
C GLY A 257 -40.87 48.70 -14.54
N GLY A 258 -40.38 47.93 -15.50
CA GLY A 258 -41.25 47.15 -16.39
C GLY A 258 -41.85 45.95 -15.69
N SER A 259 -43.12 45.67 -16.01
CA SER A 259 -44.03 44.72 -15.38
C SER A 259 -43.56 43.30 -15.36
N LYS A 260 -43.90 42.60 -14.27
CA LYS A 260 -43.69 41.15 -14.04
C LYS A 260 -44.79 40.35 -14.73
N THR A 261 -44.49 39.65 -15.80
CA THR A 261 -45.37 38.59 -16.31
C THR A 261 -45.16 37.28 -15.54
N ARG A 262 -46.20 36.86 -14.87
CA ARG A 262 -46.29 35.64 -14.08
C ARG A 262 -46.58 34.46 -15.02
N LYS A 263 -45.58 33.60 -15.37
CA LYS A 263 -45.84 32.33 -16.07
C LYS A 263 -46.23 31.24 -15.07
N ARG A 264 -47.50 30.81 -15.17
CA ARG A 264 -48.12 29.68 -14.48
C ARG A 264 -47.52 28.36 -15.01
N ARG A 265 -46.91 27.56 -14.16
CA ARG A 265 -46.49 26.19 -14.49
C ARG A 265 -47.66 25.23 -14.27
N LYS A 266 -48.18 24.64 -15.35
CA LYS A 266 -49.12 23.49 -15.31
C LYS A 266 -48.38 22.23 -14.87
N ARG A 267 -48.85 21.58 -13.79
CA ARG A 267 -48.52 20.18 -13.48
C ARG A 267 -49.27 19.26 -14.46
N ARG A 268 -48.58 18.29 -15.04
CA ARG A 268 -49.20 17.11 -15.64
C ARG A 268 -48.90 15.90 -14.76
N ARG A 269 -49.94 15.09 -14.64
CA ARG A 269 -49.99 13.78 -13.98
C ARG A 269 -49.06 12.77 -14.62
#